data_2ae298ee7081aff646b3f010159e6b9a
#
_entry.id   2ae298ee7081aff646b3f010159e6b9a
#
_cell.length_a   1.000
_cell.length_b   1.000
_cell.length_c   1.000
_cell.angle_alpha   90.00
_cell.angle_beta   90.00
_cell.angle_gamma   90.00
#
_symmetry.space_group_name_H-M   'P 1'
#
loop_
_entity.id
_entity.type
_entity.pdbx_description
1 polymer ?
#
loop_
_entity_poly.entity_id
_entity_poly.type
_entity_poly.pdbx_seq_one_letter_code
_entity_poly.pdbx_strand_id
1 'polypeptide(L)'
;MDITARKKAEAYLEYLGKHDVLTQLRNRTFYTEELNRLQRKGPWPVSVMSVDLNGLKQINDEEGHAAGDALLRRAGEVLSKAVDAPAWPARIGGDEFVVLLPATDERGVQAMRERLASLLELNNQFYAGRSGHVLSFALGIATCAIGESIDNALMRADQSMYQDKVQHYAVQGAERRR
;
A
#
# COMPACT_ATOMS: atom_id res chain seq x y z
N MET A 1 -14.15 38.81 7.88
CA MET A 1 -13.89 37.36 7.78
C MET A 1 -12.97 37.09 6.61
N ASP A 2 -11.87 36.41 6.84
CA ASP A 2 -10.90 36.09 5.78
C ASP A 2 -11.39 34.88 4.99
N ILE A 3 -11.81 35.11 3.76
CA ILE A 3 -12.29 34.07 2.84
C ILE A 3 -11.16 33.08 2.47
N THR A 4 -9.92 33.54 2.42
CA THR A 4 -8.76 32.71 2.11
C THR A 4 -8.50 31.67 3.22
N ALA A 5 -8.56 32.06 4.48
CA ALA A 5 -8.42 31.14 5.62
C ALA A 5 -9.54 30.10 5.63
N ARG A 6 -10.78 30.49 5.33
CA ARG A 6 -11.92 29.59 5.22
C ARG A 6 -11.75 28.58 4.09
N LYS A 7 -11.30 29.02 2.91
CA LYS A 7 -11.03 28.14 1.76
C LYS A 7 -9.93 27.14 2.06
N LYS A 8 -8.87 27.56 2.74
CA LYS A 8 -7.77 26.67 3.16
C LYS A 8 -8.26 25.62 4.15
N ALA A 9 -9.11 26.01 5.11
CA ALA A 9 -9.70 25.09 6.08
C ALA A 9 -10.61 24.06 5.40
N GLU A 10 -11.44 24.49 4.46
CA GLU A 10 -12.30 23.62 3.68
C GLU A 10 -11.50 22.62 2.82
N ALA A 11 -10.44 23.10 2.17
CA ALA A 11 -9.54 22.25 1.37
C ALA A 11 -8.83 21.20 2.24
N TYR A 12 -8.41 21.58 3.45
CA TYR A 12 -7.79 20.65 4.40
C TYR A 12 -8.76 19.58 4.89
N LEU A 13 -10.04 19.98 5.17
CA LEU A 13 -11.08 19.03 5.54
C LEU A 13 -11.39 18.04 4.42
N GLU A 14 -11.43 18.49 3.17
CA GLU A 14 -11.57 17.61 2.00
C GLU A 14 -10.41 16.64 1.89
N TYR A 15 -9.19 17.12 2.11
CA TYR A 15 -7.99 16.27 2.11
C TYR A 15 -8.09 15.18 3.17
N LEU A 16 -8.46 15.52 4.41
CA LEU A 16 -8.62 14.58 5.51
C LEU A 16 -9.71 13.55 5.24
N GLY A 17 -10.74 13.92 4.49
CA GLY A 17 -11.82 13.01 4.08
C GLY A 17 -11.37 11.90 3.13
N LYS A 18 -10.25 12.07 2.44
CA LYS A 18 -9.75 11.16 1.38
C LYS A 18 -8.38 10.56 1.64
N HIS A 19 -7.62 11.12 2.58
CA HIS A 19 -6.23 10.73 2.81
C HIS A 19 -5.99 10.26 4.24
N ASP A 20 -5.00 9.36 4.37
CA ASP A 20 -4.44 8.96 5.64
C ASP A 20 -3.38 9.99 6.08
N VAL A 21 -3.54 10.55 7.26
CA VAL A 21 -2.68 11.64 7.74
C VAL A 21 -1.22 11.21 7.90
N LEU A 22 -0.99 10.00 8.39
CA LEU A 22 0.36 9.50 8.67
C LEU A 22 1.17 9.28 7.39
N THR A 23 0.59 8.60 6.41
CA THR A 23 1.29 8.19 5.18
C THR A 23 1.04 9.13 4.00
N GLN A 24 0.02 9.98 4.10
CA GLN A 24 -0.50 10.83 3.02
C GLN A 24 -1.03 10.06 1.80
N LEU A 25 -1.18 8.76 1.92
CA LEU A 25 -1.85 7.93 0.93
C LEU A 25 -3.37 8.12 1.03
N ARG A 26 -4.10 7.57 0.08
CA ARG A 26 -5.57 7.55 0.18
C ARG A 26 -5.98 6.74 1.41
N ASN A 27 -7.11 7.09 2.00
CA ASN A 27 -7.64 6.39 3.17
C ASN A 27 -8.67 5.32 2.77
N ARG A 28 -9.17 4.60 3.76
CA ARG A 28 -10.15 3.55 3.57
C ARG A 28 -11.48 4.04 2.96
N THR A 29 -11.94 5.23 3.34
CA THR A 29 -13.17 5.81 2.80
C THR A 29 -13.06 6.03 1.30
N PHE A 30 -11.98 6.63 0.84
CA PHE A 30 -11.71 6.82 -0.58
C PHE A 30 -11.62 5.47 -1.30
N TYR A 31 -10.90 4.51 -0.73
CA TYR A 31 -10.76 3.16 -1.28
C TYR A 31 -12.12 2.51 -1.51
N THR A 32 -13.01 2.54 -0.53
CA THR A 32 -14.35 1.94 -0.63
C THR A 32 -15.18 2.57 -1.74
N GLU A 33 -15.17 3.90 -1.83
CA GLU A 33 -15.89 4.64 -2.88
C GLU A 33 -15.36 4.32 -4.28
N GLU A 34 -14.05 4.31 -4.44
CA GLU A 34 -13.41 4.02 -5.73
C GLU A 34 -13.58 2.55 -6.14
N LEU A 35 -13.53 1.63 -5.19
CA LEU A 35 -13.80 0.22 -5.45
C LEU A 35 -15.19 0.03 -6.05
N ASN A 36 -16.20 0.67 -5.47
CA ASN A 36 -17.57 0.62 -5.96
C ASN A 36 -17.70 1.25 -7.36
N ARG A 37 -17.01 2.36 -7.58
CA ARG A 37 -17.00 3.04 -8.89
C ARG A 37 -16.36 2.17 -9.97
N LEU A 38 -15.20 1.58 -9.68
CA LEU A 38 -14.50 0.70 -10.61
C LEU A 38 -15.31 -0.57 -10.93
N GLN A 39 -15.99 -1.14 -9.92
CA GLN A 39 -16.86 -2.30 -10.14
C GLN A 39 -17.99 -2.01 -11.12
N ARG A 40 -18.53 -0.79 -11.10
CA ARG A 40 -19.64 -0.39 -11.98
C ARG A 40 -19.19 0.07 -13.37
N LYS A 41 -18.08 0.79 -13.45
CA LYS A 41 -17.69 1.55 -14.65
C LYS A 41 -16.34 1.17 -15.23
N GLY A 42 -15.50 0.47 -14.48
CA GLY A 42 -14.12 0.26 -14.90
C GLY A 42 -13.32 1.55 -14.92
N PRO A 43 -12.35 1.76 -15.82
CA PRO A 43 -12.08 0.96 -17.03
C PRO A 43 -11.40 -0.38 -16.77
N TRP A 44 -11.81 -1.37 -17.53
CA TRP A 44 -11.33 -2.74 -17.43
C TRP A 44 -10.14 -2.99 -18.37
N PRO A 45 -9.26 -3.99 -18.08
CA PRO A 45 -9.28 -4.81 -16.88
C PRO A 45 -8.83 -4.01 -15.65
N VAL A 46 -9.25 -4.44 -14.46
CA VAL A 46 -8.81 -3.85 -13.20
C VAL A 46 -7.88 -4.82 -12.50
N SER A 47 -6.69 -4.37 -12.18
CA SER A 47 -5.75 -5.14 -11.36
C SER A 47 -5.70 -4.60 -9.95
N VAL A 48 -5.35 -5.46 -9.01
CA VAL A 48 -5.26 -5.14 -7.59
C VAL A 48 -3.95 -5.64 -7.01
N MET A 49 -3.42 -4.93 -6.03
CA MET A 49 -2.27 -5.36 -5.26
C MET A 49 -2.59 -5.21 -3.78
N SER A 50 -2.50 -6.31 -3.03
CA SER A 50 -2.57 -6.30 -1.58
C SER A 50 -1.16 -6.25 -1.01
N VAL A 51 -0.93 -5.36 -0.06
CA VAL A 51 0.38 -5.12 0.54
C VAL A 51 0.24 -5.10 2.06
N ASP A 52 1.15 -5.79 2.74
CA ASP A 52 1.24 -5.78 4.19
C ASP A 52 2.68 -5.47 4.60
N LEU A 53 2.85 -4.60 5.58
CA LEU A 53 4.16 -4.23 6.08
C LEU A 53 4.66 -5.29 7.07
N ASN A 54 5.79 -5.90 6.76
CA ASN A 54 6.37 -6.92 7.62
C ASN A 54 7.01 -6.30 8.87
N GLY A 55 6.79 -6.93 10.02
CA GLY A 55 7.48 -6.64 11.26
C GLY A 55 7.06 -5.37 12.01
N LEU A 56 5.97 -4.73 11.63
CA LEU A 56 5.51 -3.49 12.27
C LEU A 56 5.21 -3.70 13.75
N LYS A 57 4.51 -4.78 14.09
CA LYS A 57 4.18 -5.09 15.49
C LYS A 57 5.43 -5.24 16.35
N GLN A 58 6.42 -5.98 15.85
CA GLN A 58 7.68 -6.19 16.55
C GLN A 58 8.41 -4.86 16.81
N ILE A 59 8.45 -3.98 15.81
CA ILE A 59 9.09 -2.66 15.94
C ILE A 59 8.36 -1.80 16.95
N ASN A 60 7.03 -1.78 16.92
CA ASN A 60 6.23 -1.06 17.91
C ASN A 60 6.47 -1.58 19.33
N ASP A 61 6.53 -2.89 19.51
CA ASP A 61 6.73 -3.52 20.81
C ASP A 61 8.14 -3.28 21.36
N GLU A 62 9.17 -3.32 20.50
CA GLU A 62 10.57 -3.19 20.91
C GLU A 62 11.04 -1.73 21.02
N GLU A 63 10.56 -0.85 20.14
CA GLU A 63 11.07 0.51 20.00
C GLU A 63 10.01 1.62 20.13
N GLY A 64 8.74 1.24 20.27
CA GLY A 64 7.63 2.16 20.43
C GLY A 64 6.95 2.57 19.11
N HIS A 65 5.79 3.19 19.26
CA HIS A 65 4.94 3.57 18.12
C HIS A 65 5.58 4.62 17.21
N ALA A 66 6.44 5.49 17.75
CA ALA A 66 7.13 6.50 16.94
C ALA A 66 8.03 5.84 15.87
N ALA A 67 8.71 4.75 16.24
CA ALA A 67 9.54 3.99 15.29
C ALA A 67 8.68 3.28 14.24
N GLY A 68 7.56 2.70 14.65
CA GLY A 68 6.59 2.09 13.72
C GLY A 68 5.98 3.12 12.77
N ASP A 69 5.63 4.29 13.26
CA ASP A 69 5.10 5.39 12.44
C ASP A 69 6.13 5.87 11.41
N ALA A 70 7.39 5.95 11.78
CA ALA A 70 8.47 6.30 10.84
C ALA A 70 8.57 5.27 9.71
N LEU A 71 8.45 3.98 10.03
CA LEU A 71 8.46 2.91 9.05
C LEU A 71 7.23 2.98 8.12
N LEU A 72 6.05 3.27 8.68
CA LEU A 72 4.83 3.47 7.90
C LEU A 72 4.94 4.65 6.93
N ARG A 73 5.56 5.76 7.35
CA ARG A 73 5.82 6.90 6.45
C ARG A 73 6.73 6.51 5.30
N ARG A 74 7.76 5.74 5.55
CA ARG A 74 8.64 5.22 4.50
C ARG A 74 7.87 4.32 3.52
N ALA A 75 7.01 3.45 4.04
CA ALA A 75 6.13 2.63 3.19
C ALA A 75 5.27 3.49 2.28
N GLY A 76 4.69 4.55 2.82
CA GLY A 76 3.91 5.54 2.05
C GLY A 76 4.71 6.20 0.95
N GLU A 77 5.95 6.61 1.23
CA GLU A 77 6.85 7.20 0.24
C GLU A 77 7.14 6.25 -0.93
N VAL A 78 7.47 5.00 -0.61
CA VAL A 78 7.79 3.99 -1.63
C VAL A 78 6.57 3.70 -2.50
N LEU A 79 5.41 3.49 -1.88
CA LEU A 79 4.16 3.22 -2.60
C LEU A 79 3.74 4.39 -3.48
N SER A 80 3.85 5.62 -2.98
CA SER A 80 3.52 6.82 -3.76
C SER A 80 4.39 6.96 -5.01
N LYS A 81 5.66 6.63 -4.92
CA LYS A 81 6.60 6.68 -6.05
C LYS A 81 6.41 5.55 -7.04
N ALA A 82 6.00 4.38 -6.56
CA ALA A 82 5.81 3.20 -7.41
C ALA A 82 4.54 3.26 -8.24
N VAL A 83 3.53 3.97 -7.76
CA VAL A 83 2.17 3.94 -8.34
C VAL A 83 1.87 5.27 -9.03
N ASP A 84 1.63 5.20 -10.34
CA ASP A 84 1.28 6.36 -11.15
C ASP A 84 -0.23 6.44 -11.40
N ALA A 85 -0.76 7.66 -11.50
CA ALA A 85 -2.15 7.88 -11.89
C ALA A 85 -2.44 7.16 -13.24
N PRO A 86 -3.63 6.61 -13.46
CA PRO A 86 -4.85 6.70 -12.64
C PRO A 86 -4.92 5.71 -11.47
N ALA A 87 -3.91 4.87 -11.29
CA ALA A 87 -3.81 4.01 -10.11
C ALA A 87 -3.43 4.83 -8.87
N TRP A 88 -3.77 4.32 -7.70
CA TRP A 88 -3.46 5.00 -6.45
C TRP A 88 -3.31 3.97 -5.31
N PRO A 89 -2.35 4.21 -4.40
CA PRO A 89 -2.21 3.41 -3.20
C PRO A 89 -3.09 3.96 -2.07
N ALA A 90 -3.64 3.06 -1.27
CA ALA A 90 -4.41 3.40 -0.08
C ALA A 90 -3.91 2.63 1.14
N ARG A 91 -3.95 3.28 2.29
CA ARG A 91 -3.78 2.61 3.57
C ARG A 91 -5.16 2.30 4.13
N ILE A 92 -5.45 0.99 4.31
CA ILE A 92 -6.79 0.54 4.73
C ILE A 92 -6.84 0.01 6.15
N GLY A 93 -5.71 -0.29 6.75
CA GLY A 93 -5.57 -0.76 8.11
C GLY A 93 -4.22 -0.36 8.68
N GLY A 94 -3.85 -0.83 9.87
CA GLY A 94 -2.60 -0.45 10.53
C GLY A 94 -1.37 -0.64 9.66
N ASP A 95 -1.16 -1.85 9.18
CA ASP A 95 -0.04 -2.26 8.34
C ASP A 95 -0.48 -2.73 6.94
N GLU A 96 -1.74 -2.50 6.59
CA GLU A 96 -2.34 -2.97 5.34
C GLU A 96 -2.52 -1.85 4.33
N PHE A 97 -2.10 -2.12 3.09
CA PHE A 97 -2.22 -1.21 1.96
C PHE A 97 -2.85 -1.95 0.78
N VAL A 98 -3.53 -1.23 -0.06
CA VAL A 98 -4.09 -1.76 -1.31
C VAL A 98 -3.82 -0.77 -2.44
N VAL A 99 -3.51 -1.30 -3.62
CA VAL A 99 -3.43 -0.50 -4.85
C VAL A 99 -4.51 -1.00 -5.80
N LEU A 100 -5.35 -0.09 -6.29
CA LEU A 100 -6.31 -0.36 -7.36
C LEU A 100 -5.78 0.24 -8.66
N LEU A 101 -5.72 -0.58 -9.70
CA LEU A 101 -5.14 -0.21 -11.00
C LEU A 101 -6.19 -0.36 -12.10
N PRO A 102 -6.88 0.76 -12.45
CA PRO A 102 -7.81 0.74 -13.59
C PRO A 102 -7.07 0.54 -14.90
N ALA A 103 -7.74 -0.03 -15.89
CA ALA A 103 -7.21 -0.25 -17.24
C ALA A 103 -5.83 -0.92 -17.24
N THR A 104 -5.61 -1.87 -16.34
CA THR A 104 -4.31 -2.52 -16.14
C THR A 104 -4.49 -4.03 -16.18
N ASP A 105 -3.76 -4.68 -17.07
CA ASP A 105 -3.75 -6.13 -17.21
C ASP A 105 -2.68 -6.79 -16.33
N GLU A 106 -2.50 -8.09 -16.49
CA GLU A 106 -1.53 -8.88 -15.73
C GLU A 106 -0.09 -8.39 -15.92
N ARG A 107 0.27 -8.00 -17.15
CA ARG A 107 1.60 -7.44 -17.44
C ARG A 107 1.81 -6.11 -16.76
N GLY A 108 0.79 -5.26 -16.77
CA GLY A 108 0.84 -3.94 -16.14
C GLY A 108 1.04 -4.00 -14.64
N VAL A 109 0.29 -4.87 -13.96
CA VAL A 109 0.42 -5.02 -12.51
C VAL A 109 1.74 -5.69 -12.13
N GLN A 110 2.24 -6.62 -12.94
CA GLN A 110 3.55 -7.24 -12.73
C GLN A 110 4.68 -6.21 -12.87
N ALA A 111 4.59 -5.34 -13.88
CA ALA A 111 5.56 -4.26 -14.07
C ALA A 111 5.59 -3.30 -12.88
N MET A 112 4.42 -2.97 -12.32
CA MET A 112 4.35 -2.15 -11.12
C MET A 112 4.95 -2.85 -9.91
N ARG A 113 4.72 -4.15 -9.76
CA ARG A 113 5.33 -4.96 -8.68
C ARG A 113 6.86 -4.92 -8.75
N GLU A 114 7.43 -5.06 -9.94
CA GLU A 114 8.88 -4.98 -10.16
C GLU A 114 9.43 -3.58 -9.84
N ARG A 115 8.72 -2.54 -10.25
CA ARG A 115 9.06 -1.15 -9.93
C ARG A 115 9.04 -0.91 -8.43
N LEU A 116 8.02 -1.41 -7.75
CA LEU A 116 7.92 -1.32 -6.29
C LEU A 116 9.11 -2.00 -5.61
N ALA A 117 9.48 -3.19 -6.06
CA ALA A 117 10.65 -3.92 -5.51
C ALA A 117 11.94 -3.11 -5.66
N SER A 118 12.16 -2.48 -6.82
CA SER A 118 13.33 -1.64 -7.07
C SER A 118 13.36 -0.40 -6.17
N LEU A 119 12.23 0.27 -6.02
CA LEU A 119 12.12 1.46 -5.16
C LEU A 119 12.26 1.11 -3.68
N LEU A 120 11.76 -0.06 -3.28
CA LEU A 120 11.93 -0.58 -1.93
C LEU A 120 13.41 -0.80 -1.60
N GLU A 121 14.15 -1.42 -2.51
CA GLU A 121 15.59 -1.63 -2.36
C GLU A 121 16.34 -0.30 -2.25
N LEU A 122 16.05 0.69 -3.09
CA LEU A 122 16.65 2.02 -3.01
C LEU A 122 16.35 2.72 -1.68
N ASN A 123 15.12 2.61 -1.20
CA ASN A 123 14.74 3.17 0.10
C ASN A 123 15.54 2.53 1.23
N ASN A 124 15.67 1.21 1.21
CA ASN A 124 16.46 0.47 2.20
C ASN A 124 17.94 0.84 2.16
N GLN A 125 18.52 1.00 0.98
CA GLN A 125 19.90 1.46 0.82
C GLN A 125 20.10 2.87 1.40
N PHE A 126 19.17 3.78 1.15
CA PHE A 126 19.22 5.13 1.68
C PHE A 126 19.22 5.15 3.20
N TYR A 127 18.38 4.34 3.84
CA TYR A 127 18.24 4.31 5.30
C TYR A 127 19.23 3.39 6.02
N ALA A 128 19.91 2.49 5.32
CA ALA A 128 20.81 1.49 5.93
C ALA A 128 21.91 2.10 6.80
N GLY A 129 22.45 3.25 6.41
CA GLY A 129 23.49 3.96 7.19
C GLY A 129 22.94 5.01 8.15
N ARG A 130 21.62 5.08 8.36
CA ARG A 130 20.94 6.18 9.07
C ARG A 130 20.04 5.70 10.21
N SER A 131 20.35 4.58 10.83
CA SER A 131 19.57 3.95 11.91
C SER A 131 18.12 3.57 11.53
N GLY A 132 17.86 3.34 10.25
CA GLY A 132 16.56 2.88 9.77
C GLY A 132 16.43 1.36 9.78
N HIS A 133 15.23 0.87 10.04
CA HIS A 133 14.89 -0.53 9.90
C HIS A 133 14.79 -0.93 8.42
N VAL A 134 14.93 -2.22 8.13
CA VAL A 134 14.66 -2.72 6.79
C VAL A 134 13.15 -2.67 6.54
N LEU A 135 12.75 -1.94 5.52
CA LEU A 135 11.36 -1.90 5.06
C LEU A 135 11.10 -3.14 4.20
N SER A 136 10.10 -3.93 4.54
CA SER A 136 9.77 -5.17 3.85
C SER A 136 8.27 -5.33 3.71
N PHE A 137 7.82 -5.73 2.52
CA PHE A 137 6.42 -5.95 2.21
C PHE A 137 6.12 -7.41 1.89
N ALA A 138 4.97 -7.90 2.34
CA ALA A 138 4.32 -9.06 1.76
C ALA A 138 3.36 -8.58 0.69
N LEU A 139 3.41 -9.15 -0.50
CA LEU A 139 2.66 -8.69 -1.68
C LEU A 139 1.86 -9.81 -2.31
N GLY A 140 0.68 -9.45 -2.80
CA GLY A 140 -0.12 -10.31 -3.67
C GLY A 140 -0.78 -9.47 -4.75
N ILE A 141 -0.81 -9.97 -5.98
CA ILE A 141 -1.44 -9.30 -7.12
C ILE A 141 -2.49 -10.20 -7.76
N ALA A 142 -3.50 -9.58 -8.36
CA ALA A 142 -4.50 -10.28 -9.16
C ALA A 142 -5.08 -9.33 -10.20
N THR A 143 -5.56 -9.89 -11.31
CA THR A 143 -6.25 -9.14 -12.36
C THR A 143 -7.69 -9.62 -12.46
N CYS A 144 -8.61 -8.68 -12.48
CA CYS A 144 -10.03 -8.90 -12.57
C CYS A 144 -10.50 -8.68 -14.01
N ALA A 145 -11.01 -9.72 -14.64
CA ALA A 145 -11.57 -9.64 -15.99
C ALA A 145 -12.97 -9.00 -15.97
N ILE A 146 -13.41 -8.53 -17.14
CA ILE A 146 -14.77 -8.01 -17.33
C ILE A 146 -15.79 -9.08 -16.89
N GLY A 147 -16.74 -8.68 -16.04
CA GLY A 147 -17.77 -9.58 -15.52
C GLY A 147 -17.38 -10.32 -14.24
N GLU A 148 -16.12 -10.28 -13.85
CA GLU A 148 -15.66 -10.79 -12.56
C GLU A 148 -15.83 -9.71 -11.47
N SER A 149 -16.14 -10.11 -10.26
CA SER A 149 -16.14 -9.20 -9.11
C SER A 149 -14.71 -8.80 -8.74
N ILE A 150 -14.48 -7.52 -8.49
CA ILE A 150 -13.18 -7.04 -7.98
C ILE A 150 -12.89 -7.65 -6.61
N ASP A 151 -13.92 -7.91 -5.81
CA ASP A 151 -13.76 -8.59 -4.51
C ASP A 151 -13.14 -9.98 -4.67
N ASN A 152 -13.46 -10.71 -5.72
CA ASN A 152 -12.82 -12.00 -6.02
C ASN A 152 -11.33 -11.83 -6.35
N ALA A 153 -10.98 -10.81 -7.12
CA ALA A 153 -9.56 -10.50 -7.41
C ALA A 153 -8.81 -10.10 -6.14
N LEU A 154 -9.44 -9.29 -5.28
CA LEU A 154 -8.87 -8.90 -4.00
C LEU A 154 -8.64 -10.12 -3.10
N MET A 155 -9.58 -11.06 -3.09
CA MET A 155 -9.44 -12.30 -2.32
C MET A 155 -8.24 -13.12 -2.80
N ARG A 156 -8.04 -13.24 -4.12
CA ARG A 156 -6.88 -13.93 -4.71
C ARG A 156 -5.57 -13.21 -4.37
N ALA A 157 -5.55 -11.89 -4.44
CA ALA A 157 -4.39 -11.07 -4.06
C ALA A 157 -4.05 -11.25 -2.58
N ASP A 158 -5.04 -11.24 -1.70
CA ASP A 158 -4.84 -11.45 -0.26
C ASP A 158 -4.29 -12.84 0.05
N GLN A 159 -4.79 -13.88 -0.62
CA GLN A 159 -4.27 -15.24 -0.45
C GLN A 159 -2.80 -15.33 -0.88
N SER A 160 -2.44 -14.73 -2.00
CA SER A 160 -1.06 -14.67 -2.49
C SER A 160 -0.15 -13.89 -1.54
N MET A 161 -0.63 -12.78 -1.02
CA MET A 161 0.07 -11.97 -0.03
C MET A 161 0.30 -12.76 1.27
N TYR A 162 -0.69 -13.49 1.73
CA TYR A 162 -0.57 -14.31 2.93
C TYR A 162 0.50 -15.39 2.78
N GLN A 163 0.56 -16.05 1.63
CA GLN A 163 1.61 -17.03 1.31
C GLN A 163 2.99 -16.40 1.33
N ASP A 164 3.13 -15.21 0.77
CA ASP A 164 4.37 -14.44 0.77
C ASP A 164 4.80 -14.10 2.20
N LYS A 165 3.86 -13.69 3.04
CA LYS A 165 4.07 -13.38 4.45
C LYS A 165 4.54 -14.61 5.25
N VAL A 166 3.87 -15.74 5.08
CA VAL A 166 4.25 -17.01 5.72
C VAL A 166 5.67 -17.41 5.33
N GLN A 167 6.01 -17.29 4.05
CA GLN A 167 7.34 -17.62 3.54
C GLN A 167 8.41 -16.70 4.13
N HIS A 168 8.16 -15.42 4.25
CA HIS A 168 9.05 -14.44 4.86
C HIS A 168 9.36 -14.80 6.32
N TYR A 169 8.34 -15.10 7.14
CA TYR A 169 8.54 -15.48 8.54
C TYR A 169 9.21 -16.86 8.70
N ALA A 170 8.96 -17.79 7.80
CA ALA A 170 9.63 -19.09 7.80
C ALA A 170 11.14 -18.94 7.55
N VAL A 171 11.54 -18.08 6.61
CA VAL A 171 12.95 -17.78 6.31
C VAL A 171 13.61 -17.11 7.53
N GLN A 172 12.98 -16.12 8.14
CA GLN A 172 13.48 -15.48 9.36
C GLN A 172 13.63 -16.48 10.53
N GLY A 173 12.67 -17.36 10.70
CA GLY A 173 12.73 -18.41 11.71
C GLY A 173 13.90 -19.36 11.50
N ALA A 174 14.19 -19.73 10.25
CA ALA A 174 15.33 -20.56 9.88
C ALA A 174 16.67 -19.85 10.14
N GLU A 175 16.77 -18.56 9.84
CA GLU A 175 17.96 -17.75 10.10
C GLU A 175 18.25 -17.61 11.59
N ARG A 176 17.23 -17.44 12.42
CA ARG A 176 17.38 -17.35 13.88
C ARG A 176 17.82 -18.67 14.52
N ARG A 177 17.60 -19.80 13.88
CA ARG A 177 18.02 -21.13 14.37
C ARG A 177 19.44 -21.53 13.97
N ARG A 178 20.05 -20.76 13.08
CA ARG A 178 21.45 -20.92 12.68
C ARG A 178 22.38 -20.10 13.57
#